data_7cb80d8b2cf21c0e2f5fb5350c02267e
#
_entry.id   7cb80d8b2cf21c0e2f5fb5350c02267e
#
_cell.length_a   1.000
_cell.length_b   1.000
_cell.length_c   1.000
_cell.angle_alpha   90.00
_cell.angle_beta   90.00
_cell.angle_gamma   90.00
#
_symmetry.space_group_name_H-M   'P 1'
#
loop_
_entity.id
_entity.type
_entity.pdbx_description
1 polymer ?
#
loop_
_entity_poly.entity_id
_entity_poly.type
_entity_poly.pdbx_seq_one_letter_code
_entity_poly.pdbx_strand_id
1 'polypeptide(L)'
;LVPALTGLSVSATLLFAGLGTLLFHFLTKGMVPAFLGSSFAFIGGYQAIAPMLTDSNGNAVANTEMLPYACFGVTLAGLMYVLLSALFRIFGTKRVMRYFPPIVTGPIIICIGLTLSSTAISNCRTNWAIALIAIAIVVGCNIWGKGMIKIIPILLGVVGSYAVAAICQINGMQVMDPVKVQALIDAPWIGLPFQSQNTLIR
;
A
#
# COMPACT_ATOMS: atom_id res chain seq x y z
N LEU A 1 3.50 1.35 0.44
CA LEU A 1 3.33 0.46 1.60
C LEU A 1 3.26 -1.02 1.20
N VAL A 2 2.39 -1.39 0.21
CA VAL A 2 2.28 -2.79 -0.25
C VAL A 2 3.62 -3.36 -0.72
N PRO A 3 4.39 -2.69 -1.60
CA PRO A 3 5.70 -3.22 -2.02
C PRO A 3 6.66 -3.46 -0.87
N ALA A 4 6.68 -2.58 0.12
CA ALA A 4 7.54 -2.71 1.30
C ALA A 4 7.17 -3.91 2.19
N LEU A 5 5.89 -4.32 2.20
CA LEU A 5 5.39 -5.48 2.97
C LEU A 5 5.48 -6.80 2.20
N THR A 6 5.65 -6.76 0.88
CA THR A 6 5.67 -7.94 0.01
C THR A 6 7.04 -8.21 -0.60
N GLY A 7 8.03 -7.32 -0.39
CA GLY A 7 9.36 -7.43 -0.96
C GLY A 7 9.46 -7.03 -2.44
N LEU A 8 8.40 -6.45 -3.02
CA LEU A 8 8.43 -5.91 -4.38
C LEU A 8 9.26 -4.63 -4.45
N SER A 9 9.90 -4.39 -5.58
CA SER A 9 10.57 -3.12 -5.86
C SER A 9 9.57 -1.96 -5.86
N VAL A 10 9.77 -0.98 -4.98
CA VAL A 10 8.88 0.19 -4.85
C VAL A 10 8.86 1.00 -6.14
N SER A 11 10.04 1.23 -6.74
CA SER A 11 10.18 2.03 -7.96
C SER A 11 9.49 1.38 -9.16
N ALA A 12 9.67 0.07 -9.35
CA ALA A 12 9.00 -0.68 -10.41
C ALA A 12 7.47 -0.69 -10.19
N THR A 13 7.01 -0.91 -8.97
CA THR A 13 5.58 -0.92 -8.66
C THR A 13 4.94 0.43 -8.92
N LEU A 14 5.59 1.54 -8.57
CA LEU A 14 5.09 2.89 -8.85
C LEU A 14 5.04 3.19 -10.34
N LEU A 15 6.06 2.79 -11.10
CA LEU A 15 6.09 2.96 -12.56
C LEU A 15 4.93 2.21 -13.21
N PHE A 16 4.73 0.93 -12.88
CA PHE A 16 3.64 0.14 -13.45
C PHE A 16 2.26 0.61 -12.97
N ALA A 17 2.12 1.11 -11.74
CA ALA A 17 0.89 1.73 -11.26
C ALA A 17 0.56 3.02 -12.05
N GLY A 18 1.57 3.83 -12.35
CA GLY A 18 1.44 5.01 -13.21
C GLY A 18 1.02 4.64 -14.64
N LEU A 19 1.72 3.70 -15.26
CA LEU A 19 1.37 3.21 -16.61
C LEU A 19 -0.03 2.60 -16.66
N GLY A 20 -0.39 1.79 -15.65
CA GLY A 20 -1.73 1.20 -15.53
C GLY A 20 -2.81 2.27 -15.38
N THR A 21 -2.55 3.32 -14.62
CA THR A 21 -3.48 4.46 -14.46
C THR A 21 -3.65 5.22 -15.77
N LEU A 22 -2.58 5.47 -16.52
CA LEU A 22 -2.64 6.12 -17.83
C LEU A 22 -3.44 5.28 -18.83
N LEU A 23 -3.17 3.97 -18.89
CA LEU A 23 -3.93 3.04 -19.72
C LEU A 23 -5.42 3.04 -19.35
N PHE A 24 -5.74 3.02 -18.06
CA PHE A 24 -7.11 3.10 -17.58
C PHE A 24 -7.80 4.40 -18.00
N HIS A 25 -7.13 5.55 -17.86
CA HIS A 25 -7.66 6.84 -18.31
C HIS A 25 -7.90 6.87 -19.81
N PHE A 26 -7.01 6.30 -20.60
CA PHE A 26 -7.16 6.17 -22.04
C PHE A 26 -8.39 5.32 -22.40
N LEU A 27 -8.53 4.13 -21.79
CA LEU A 27 -9.65 3.21 -22.03
C LEU A 27 -11.00 3.79 -21.57
N THR A 28 -11.02 4.54 -20.47
CA THR A 28 -12.24 5.18 -19.93
C THR A 28 -12.53 6.55 -20.54
N LYS A 29 -11.70 7.00 -21.50
CA LYS A 29 -11.80 8.32 -22.14
C LYS A 29 -11.86 9.48 -21.13
N GLY A 30 -11.16 9.34 -20.00
CA GLY A 30 -11.14 10.34 -18.93
C GLY A 30 -12.44 10.49 -18.12
N MET A 31 -13.43 9.62 -18.33
CA MET A 31 -14.72 9.73 -17.62
C MET A 31 -14.64 9.33 -16.15
N VAL A 32 -13.64 8.54 -15.75
CA VAL A 32 -13.47 8.08 -14.37
C VAL A 32 -12.14 8.59 -13.82
N PRO A 33 -12.13 9.62 -12.95
CA PRO A 33 -10.93 10.13 -12.33
C PRO A 33 -10.51 9.23 -11.18
N ALA A 34 -9.83 8.12 -11.48
CA ALA A 34 -9.34 7.18 -10.47
C ALA A 34 -7.86 6.87 -10.71
N PHE A 35 -7.09 6.81 -9.61
CA PHE A 35 -5.72 6.31 -9.61
C PHE A 35 -5.74 4.81 -9.28
N LEU A 36 -5.05 4.01 -10.10
CA LEU A 36 -4.92 2.58 -9.90
C LEU A 36 -3.61 2.30 -9.16
N GLY A 37 -3.71 1.91 -7.91
CA GLY A 37 -2.57 1.52 -7.07
C GLY A 37 -2.64 0.09 -6.59
N SER A 38 -1.63 -0.34 -5.85
CA SER A 38 -1.57 -1.66 -5.23
C SER A 38 -2.68 -1.83 -4.19
N SER A 39 -3.41 -2.95 -4.26
CA SER A 39 -4.47 -3.26 -3.31
C SER A 39 -3.93 -4.00 -2.09
N PHE A 40 -4.33 -3.58 -0.89
CA PHE A 40 -4.03 -4.27 0.37
C PHE A 40 -4.63 -5.69 0.44
N ALA A 41 -5.70 -5.95 -0.30
CA ALA A 41 -6.34 -7.26 -0.34
C ALA A 41 -5.41 -8.38 -0.83
N PHE A 42 -4.42 -8.04 -1.66
CA PHE A 42 -3.44 -9.01 -2.18
C PHE A 42 -2.28 -9.30 -1.23
N ILE A 43 -2.09 -8.53 -0.15
CA ILE A 43 -0.99 -8.76 0.81
C ILE A 43 -1.06 -10.18 1.38
N GLY A 44 -2.25 -10.66 1.75
CA GLY A 44 -2.44 -12.02 2.25
C GLY A 44 -2.01 -13.08 1.23
N GLY A 45 -2.32 -12.87 -0.05
CA GLY A 45 -1.88 -13.76 -1.13
C GLY A 45 -0.36 -13.77 -1.32
N TYR A 46 0.28 -12.60 -1.29
CA TYR A 46 1.75 -12.50 -1.32
C TYR A 46 2.39 -13.19 -0.13
N GLN A 47 1.89 -12.98 1.08
CA GLN A 47 2.43 -13.61 2.29
C GLN A 47 2.23 -15.13 2.32
N ALA A 48 1.17 -15.64 1.72
CA ALA A 48 0.90 -17.08 1.63
C ALA A 48 1.84 -17.79 0.64
N ILE A 49 2.20 -17.15 -0.49
CA ILE A 49 3.02 -17.75 -1.54
C ILE A 49 4.50 -17.39 -1.37
N ALA A 50 4.79 -16.14 -1.06
CA ALA A 50 6.14 -15.60 -0.92
C ALA A 50 6.29 -14.88 0.44
N PRO A 51 6.29 -15.61 1.56
CA PRO A 51 6.51 -14.99 2.87
C PRO A 51 7.88 -14.34 2.92
N MET A 52 7.98 -13.21 3.64
CA MET A 52 9.26 -12.56 3.92
C MET A 52 10.15 -13.52 4.70
N LEU A 53 11.38 -13.69 4.25
CA LEU A 53 12.40 -14.46 4.93
C LEU A 53 13.07 -13.60 6.01
N THR A 54 13.58 -14.24 7.05
CA THR A 54 14.39 -13.55 8.08
C THR A 54 15.85 -13.90 7.83
N ASP A 55 16.67 -12.88 7.60
CA ASP A 55 18.13 -13.05 7.48
C ASP A 55 18.77 -13.40 8.83
N SER A 56 20.02 -13.87 8.81
CA SER A 56 20.83 -14.17 10.00
C SER A 56 20.91 -13.02 11.00
N ASN A 57 20.70 -11.79 10.55
CA ASN A 57 20.68 -10.56 11.35
C ASN A 57 19.29 -10.18 11.89
N GLY A 58 18.25 -11.00 11.66
CA GLY A 58 16.88 -10.72 12.10
C GLY A 58 16.11 -9.74 11.20
N ASN A 59 16.66 -9.33 10.07
CA ASN A 59 15.99 -8.44 9.14
C ASN A 59 15.07 -9.21 8.19
N ALA A 60 13.90 -8.62 7.88
CA ALA A 60 12.99 -9.18 6.90
C ALA A 60 13.53 -8.93 5.48
N VAL A 61 13.75 -10.02 4.74
CA VAL A 61 14.27 -10.00 3.36
C VAL A 61 13.22 -10.58 2.41
N ALA A 62 13.14 -10.01 1.21
CA ALA A 62 12.21 -10.49 0.19
C ALA A 62 12.57 -11.92 -0.27
N ASN A 63 11.56 -12.77 -0.38
CA ASN A 63 11.71 -14.11 -0.96
C ASN A 63 11.72 -14.00 -2.48
N THR A 64 12.89 -13.76 -3.06
CA THR A 64 13.07 -13.52 -4.51
C THR A 64 12.72 -14.74 -5.36
N GLU A 65 12.82 -15.95 -4.82
CA GLU A 65 12.50 -17.19 -5.54
C GLU A 65 11.00 -17.38 -5.72
N MET A 66 10.21 -17.10 -4.68
CA MET A 66 8.76 -17.30 -4.69
C MET A 66 7.97 -16.08 -5.16
N LEU A 67 8.60 -14.89 -5.15
CA LEU A 67 7.96 -13.64 -5.53
C LEU A 67 7.38 -13.63 -6.97
N PRO A 68 8.04 -14.21 -8.00
CA PRO A 68 7.47 -14.31 -9.35
C PRO A 68 6.18 -15.13 -9.39
N TYR A 69 6.09 -16.20 -8.60
CA TYR A 69 4.88 -17.03 -8.53
C TYR A 69 3.72 -16.27 -7.87
N ALA A 70 4.00 -15.47 -6.84
CA ALA A 70 3.00 -14.60 -6.22
C ALA A 70 2.52 -13.52 -7.20
N CYS A 71 3.42 -12.90 -7.98
CA CYS A 71 3.07 -11.95 -9.03
C CYS A 71 2.21 -12.60 -10.13
N PHE A 72 2.54 -13.82 -10.53
CA PHE A 72 1.72 -14.58 -11.49
C PHE A 72 0.32 -14.86 -10.95
N GLY A 73 0.20 -15.23 -9.67
CA GLY A 73 -1.09 -15.42 -8.99
C GLY A 73 -1.94 -14.13 -9.02
N VAL A 74 -1.35 -12.97 -8.76
CA VAL A 74 -2.04 -11.67 -8.84
C VAL A 74 -2.46 -11.35 -10.28
N THR A 75 -1.65 -11.72 -11.28
CA THR A 75 -2.01 -11.56 -12.70
C THR A 75 -3.22 -12.41 -13.06
N LEU A 76 -3.27 -13.66 -12.59
CA LEU A 76 -4.44 -14.54 -12.77
C LEU A 76 -5.68 -13.95 -12.07
N ALA A 77 -5.55 -13.40 -10.87
CA ALA A 77 -6.63 -12.67 -10.20
C ALA A 77 -7.11 -11.48 -11.05
N GLY A 78 -6.22 -10.79 -11.76
CA GLY A 78 -6.58 -9.74 -12.72
C GLY A 78 -7.49 -10.26 -13.86
N LEU A 79 -7.25 -11.47 -14.36
CA LEU A 79 -8.12 -12.09 -15.37
C LEU A 79 -9.54 -12.36 -14.84
N MET A 80 -9.69 -12.66 -13.56
CA MET A 80 -11.01 -12.81 -12.93
C MET A 80 -11.83 -11.52 -12.99
N TYR A 81 -11.19 -10.34 -12.92
CA TYR A 81 -11.89 -9.06 -13.11
C TYR A 81 -12.39 -8.88 -14.54
N VAL A 82 -11.65 -9.37 -15.55
CA VAL A 82 -12.12 -9.37 -16.95
C VAL A 82 -13.35 -10.25 -17.10
N LEU A 83 -13.31 -11.44 -16.50
CA LEU A 83 -14.45 -12.36 -16.49
C LEU A 83 -15.67 -11.74 -15.78
N LEU A 84 -15.46 -11.10 -14.64
CA LEU A 84 -16.50 -10.38 -13.91
C LEU A 84 -17.08 -9.22 -14.75
N SER A 85 -16.22 -8.48 -15.45
CA SER A 85 -16.65 -7.40 -16.37
C SER A 85 -17.54 -7.95 -17.50
N ALA A 86 -17.18 -9.09 -18.07
CA ALA A 86 -18.00 -9.78 -19.08
C ALA A 86 -19.37 -10.19 -18.50
N LEU A 87 -19.41 -10.71 -17.27
CA LEU A 87 -20.66 -11.03 -16.57
C LEU A 87 -21.55 -9.80 -16.39
N PHE A 88 -20.97 -8.65 -15.98
CA PHE A 88 -21.71 -7.39 -15.88
C PHE A 88 -22.28 -6.94 -17.21
N ARG A 89 -21.53 -7.13 -18.30
CA ARG A 89 -21.98 -6.78 -19.65
C ARG A 89 -23.13 -7.67 -20.15
N ILE A 90 -23.09 -8.98 -19.86
CA ILE A 90 -24.09 -9.95 -20.33
C ILE A 90 -25.35 -9.91 -19.47
N PHE A 91 -25.22 -9.95 -18.15
CA PHE A 91 -26.36 -10.09 -17.22
C PHE A 91 -26.84 -8.75 -16.65
N GLY A 92 -26.09 -7.68 -16.84
CA GLY A 92 -26.39 -6.36 -16.28
C GLY A 92 -26.02 -6.22 -14.80
N THR A 93 -25.70 -4.99 -14.39
CA THR A 93 -25.27 -4.65 -13.03
C THR A 93 -26.24 -5.09 -11.95
N LYS A 94 -27.56 -4.88 -12.18
CA LYS A 94 -28.60 -5.15 -11.18
C LYS A 94 -28.69 -6.65 -10.82
N ARG A 95 -28.50 -7.53 -11.81
CA ARG A 95 -28.58 -8.98 -11.60
C ARG A 95 -27.31 -9.53 -10.94
N VAL A 96 -26.15 -9.08 -11.39
CA VAL A 96 -24.85 -9.50 -10.81
C VAL A 96 -24.70 -9.03 -9.38
N MET A 97 -25.05 -7.77 -9.06
CA MET A 97 -24.99 -7.22 -7.70
C MET A 97 -25.92 -7.93 -6.71
N ARG A 98 -26.93 -8.66 -7.18
CA ARG A 98 -27.78 -9.49 -6.34
C ARG A 98 -27.01 -10.67 -5.71
N TYR A 99 -25.95 -11.14 -6.38
CA TYR A 99 -25.09 -12.22 -5.87
C TYR A 99 -23.99 -11.71 -4.94
N PHE A 100 -23.76 -10.37 -4.89
CA PHE A 100 -22.80 -9.72 -4.00
C PHE A 100 -23.53 -8.81 -2.99
N PRO A 101 -24.41 -9.35 -2.13
CA PRO A 101 -25.11 -8.54 -1.16
C PRO A 101 -24.16 -8.03 -0.09
N PRO A 102 -24.45 -6.87 0.56
CA PRO A 102 -23.62 -6.29 1.63
C PRO A 102 -23.35 -7.23 2.80
N ILE A 103 -24.23 -8.20 3.04
CA ILE A 103 -24.08 -9.22 4.08
C ILE A 103 -22.88 -10.16 3.83
N VAL A 104 -22.44 -10.31 2.56
CA VAL A 104 -21.26 -11.11 2.19
C VAL A 104 -20.02 -10.21 2.14
N THR A 105 -20.12 -9.03 1.53
CA THR A 105 -18.99 -8.13 1.36
C THR A 105 -18.52 -7.51 2.66
N GLY A 106 -19.45 -7.24 3.61
CA GLY A 106 -19.13 -6.68 4.92
C GLY A 106 -18.15 -7.53 5.73
N PRO A 107 -18.46 -8.80 5.99
CA PRO A 107 -17.55 -9.70 6.70
C PRO A 107 -16.18 -9.87 6.01
N ILE A 108 -16.14 -9.90 4.66
CA ILE A 108 -14.87 -10.00 3.92
C ILE A 108 -13.99 -8.77 4.20
N ILE A 109 -14.56 -7.56 4.19
CA ILE A 109 -13.82 -6.32 4.49
C ILE A 109 -13.31 -6.34 5.94
N ILE A 110 -14.11 -6.81 6.89
CA ILE A 110 -13.70 -6.97 8.29
C ILE A 110 -12.54 -7.95 8.40
N CYS A 111 -12.61 -9.11 7.74
CA CYS A 111 -11.53 -10.10 7.74
C CYS A 111 -10.23 -9.53 7.17
N ILE A 112 -10.28 -8.77 6.09
CA ILE A 112 -9.12 -8.07 5.52
C ILE A 112 -8.53 -7.09 6.55
N GLY A 113 -9.38 -6.30 7.20
CA GLY A 113 -8.96 -5.36 8.25
C GLY A 113 -8.28 -6.06 9.43
N LEU A 114 -8.85 -7.17 9.90
CA LEU A 114 -8.28 -7.97 10.99
C LEU A 114 -6.94 -8.61 10.61
N THR A 115 -6.80 -9.10 9.40
CA THR A 115 -5.54 -9.67 8.90
C THR A 115 -4.42 -8.62 8.89
N LEU A 116 -4.74 -7.38 8.52
CA LEU A 116 -3.78 -6.27 8.49
C LEU A 116 -3.52 -5.65 9.86
N SER A 117 -4.37 -5.91 10.87
CA SER A 117 -4.25 -5.30 12.20
C SER A 117 -2.96 -5.70 12.91
N SER A 118 -2.49 -6.94 12.76
CA SER A 118 -1.24 -7.42 13.35
C SER A 118 -0.03 -6.63 12.82
N THR A 119 0.02 -6.36 11.52
CA THR A 119 1.04 -5.53 10.89
C THR A 119 0.96 -4.08 11.36
N ALA A 120 -0.25 -3.53 11.47
CA ALA A 120 -0.45 -2.17 11.97
C ALA A 120 0.04 -2.02 13.42
N ILE A 121 -0.32 -2.94 14.31
CA ILE A 121 0.11 -2.96 15.72
C ILE A 121 1.64 -3.11 15.81
N SER A 122 2.23 -3.99 15.03
CA SER A 122 3.68 -4.16 14.97
C SER A 122 4.40 -2.86 14.58
N ASN A 123 3.89 -2.14 13.58
CA ASN A 123 4.44 -0.86 13.18
C ASN A 123 4.26 0.24 14.24
N CYS A 124 3.12 0.24 14.96
CA CYS A 124 2.87 1.19 16.05
C CYS A 124 3.80 0.98 17.26
N ARG A 125 4.28 -0.23 17.48
CA ARG A 125 5.20 -0.54 18.60
C ARG A 125 6.49 0.25 18.57
N THR A 126 6.92 0.72 17.40
CA THR A 126 8.12 1.55 17.26
C THR A 126 7.95 2.89 18.00
N ASN A 127 6.79 3.54 17.88
CA ASN A 127 6.46 4.75 18.62
C ASN A 127 4.95 4.99 18.64
N TRP A 128 4.30 4.66 19.76
CA TRP A 128 2.85 4.82 19.93
C TRP A 128 2.40 6.28 19.88
N ALA A 129 3.22 7.22 20.37
CA ALA A 129 2.85 8.64 20.37
C ALA A 129 2.71 9.17 18.93
N ILE A 130 3.67 8.87 18.06
CA ILE A 130 3.61 9.26 16.64
C ILE A 130 2.45 8.58 15.92
N ALA A 131 2.18 7.30 16.23
CA ALA A 131 1.05 6.58 15.65
C ALA A 131 -0.29 7.23 16.01
N LEU A 132 -0.48 7.62 17.27
CA LEU A 132 -1.70 8.32 17.73
C LEU A 132 -1.84 9.70 17.08
N ILE A 133 -0.74 10.45 16.92
CA ILE A 133 -0.74 11.73 16.22
C ILE A 133 -1.15 11.55 14.76
N ALA A 134 -0.61 10.54 14.08
CA ALA A 134 -0.98 10.23 12.70
C ALA A 134 -2.49 9.96 12.57
N ILE A 135 -3.05 9.12 13.45
CA ILE A 135 -4.48 8.82 13.48
C ILE A 135 -5.29 10.08 13.75
N ALA A 136 -4.88 10.90 14.72
CA ALA A 136 -5.57 12.15 15.06
C ALA A 136 -5.61 13.11 13.87
N ILE A 137 -4.51 13.23 13.12
CA ILE A 137 -4.45 14.07 11.91
C ILE A 137 -5.40 13.52 10.83
N VAL A 138 -5.38 12.20 10.56
CA VAL A 138 -6.26 11.57 9.56
C VAL A 138 -7.73 11.78 9.92
N VAL A 139 -8.09 11.53 11.17
CA VAL A 139 -9.47 11.69 11.66
C VAL A 139 -9.86 13.17 11.61
N GLY A 140 -9.01 14.08 12.05
CA GLY A 140 -9.24 15.53 12.00
C GLY A 140 -9.47 16.01 10.55
N CYS A 141 -8.63 15.57 9.60
CA CYS A 141 -8.78 15.90 8.19
C CYS A 141 -10.09 15.34 7.59
N ASN A 142 -10.53 14.14 8.04
CA ASN A 142 -11.79 13.56 7.59
C ASN A 142 -13.03 14.30 8.12
N ILE A 143 -13.01 14.72 9.39
CA ILE A 143 -14.16 15.35 10.06
C ILE A 143 -14.26 16.82 9.67
N TRP A 144 -13.15 17.56 9.80
CA TRP A 144 -13.14 19.03 9.61
C TRP A 144 -12.60 19.46 8.24
N GLY A 145 -12.00 18.55 7.46
CA GLY A 145 -11.44 18.84 6.15
C GLY A 145 -12.52 19.30 5.16
N LYS A 146 -12.19 20.32 4.36
CA LYS A 146 -13.01 20.83 3.25
C LYS A 146 -12.21 20.76 1.94
N GLY A 147 -12.90 20.49 0.83
CA GLY A 147 -12.27 20.45 -0.50
C GLY A 147 -11.19 19.36 -0.61
N MET A 148 -9.98 19.72 -1.04
CA MET A 148 -8.87 18.80 -1.26
C MET A 148 -8.40 18.05 0.00
N ILE A 149 -8.48 18.67 1.18
CA ILE A 149 -8.06 18.07 2.45
C ILE A 149 -8.85 16.79 2.76
N LYS A 150 -10.13 16.77 2.42
CA LYS A 150 -11.00 15.61 2.61
C LYS A 150 -10.73 14.48 1.60
N ILE A 151 -10.07 14.80 0.48
CA ILE A 151 -9.76 13.80 -0.55
C ILE A 151 -8.48 13.04 -0.23
N ILE A 152 -7.51 13.68 0.44
CA ILE A 152 -6.17 13.12 0.71
C ILE A 152 -5.82 13.04 2.21
N PRO A 153 -6.72 12.60 3.11
CA PRO A 153 -6.47 12.61 4.56
C PRO A 153 -5.31 11.71 4.97
N ILE A 154 -5.15 10.57 4.30
CA ILE A 154 -4.07 9.62 4.60
C ILE A 154 -2.70 10.22 4.28
N LEU A 155 -2.56 10.91 3.15
CA LEU A 155 -1.32 11.58 2.78
C LEU A 155 -0.97 12.68 3.79
N LEU A 156 -1.96 13.48 4.21
CA LEU A 156 -1.77 14.52 5.23
C LEU A 156 -1.39 13.92 6.60
N GLY A 157 -1.98 12.76 6.95
CA GLY A 157 -1.60 12.02 8.16
C GLY A 157 -0.15 11.57 8.14
N VAL A 158 0.31 11.01 7.01
CA VAL A 158 1.71 10.57 6.85
C VAL A 158 2.66 11.76 6.89
N VAL A 159 2.43 12.78 6.09
CA VAL A 159 3.30 13.98 6.04
C VAL A 159 3.30 14.71 7.38
N GLY A 160 2.13 14.88 8.00
CA GLY A 160 2.00 15.55 9.29
C GLY A 160 2.71 14.79 10.42
N SER A 161 2.52 13.48 10.51
CA SER A 161 3.21 12.66 11.52
C SER A 161 4.73 12.64 11.31
N TYR A 162 5.18 12.62 10.06
CA TYR A 162 6.60 12.71 9.73
C TYR A 162 7.19 14.07 10.12
N ALA A 163 6.47 15.17 9.87
CA ALA A 163 6.90 16.51 10.28
C ALA A 163 7.02 16.62 11.82
N VAL A 164 6.05 16.08 12.55
CA VAL A 164 6.11 16.04 14.02
C VAL A 164 7.31 15.20 14.50
N ALA A 165 7.55 14.03 13.89
CA ALA A 165 8.69 13.19 14.21
C ALA A 165 10.02 13.90 13.96
N ALA A 166 10.13 14.64 12.85
CA ALA A 166 11.32 15.44 12.53
C ALA A 166 11.54 16.56 13.54
N ILE A 167 10.49 17.28 13.95
CA ILE A 167 10.60 18.32 14.99
C ILE A 167 11.04 17.73 16.33
N CYS A 168 10.47 16.57 16.72
CA CYS A 168 10.89 15.87 17.94
C CYS A 168 12.36 15.43 17.88
N GLN A 169 12.82 14.97 16.72
CA GLN A 169 14.21 14.58 16.50
C GLN A 169 15.17 15.77 16.68
N ILE A 170 14.82 16.94 16.12
CA ILE A 170 15.62 18.19 16.27
C ILE A 170 15.69 18.63 17.76
N ASN A 171 14.63 18.41 18.53
CA ASN A 171 14.58 18.69 19.97
C ASN A 171 15.30 17.64 20.84
N GLY A 172 16.05 16.72 20.24
CA GLY A 172 16.87 15.73 20.96
C GLY A 172 16.12 14.46 21.39
N MET A 173 14.85 14.30 21.02
CA MET A 173 14.15 13.03 21.22
C MET A 173 14.46 12.06 20.07
N GLN A 174 15.05 10.92 20.37
CA GLN A 174 15.32 9.87 19.38
C GLN A 174 14.00 9.17 18.99
N VAL A 175 13.29 9.73 18.04
CA VAL A 175 12.00 9.25 17.54
C VAL A 175 12.16 8.47 16.24
N MET A 176 13.16 8.84 15.44
CA MET A 176 13.49 8.21 14.17
C MET A 176 14.71 7.33 14.31
N ASP A 177 14.73 6.19 13.63
CA ASP A 177 15.89 5.32 13.53
C ASP A 177 17.00 6.03 12.75
N PRO A 178 18.17 6.32 13.38
CA PRO A 178 19.26 7.07 12.76
C PRO A 178 19.77 6.40 11.47
N VAL A 179 19.74 5.06 11.40
CA VAL A 179 20.17 4.29 10.23
C VAL A 179 19.23 4.57 9.04
N LYS A 180 17.92 4.64 9.29
CA LYS A 180 16.94 4.94 8.24
C LYS A 180 17.00 6.39 7.80
N VAL A 181 17.27 7.31 8.72
CA VAL A 181 17.47 8.74 8.39
C VAL A 181 18.70 8.92 7.52
N GLN A 182 19.81 8.27 7.86
CA GLN A 182 21.03 8.31 7.04
C GLN A 182 20.81 7.71 5.66
N ALA A 183 20.14 6.56 5.58
CA ALA A 183 19.79 5.95 4.29
C ALA A 183 18.89 6.83 3.41
N LEU A 184 18.06 7.69 4.01
CA LEU A 184 17.25 8.66 3.28
C LEU A 184 18.11 9.81 2.72
N ILE A 185 19.10 10.28 3.50
CA ILE A 185 20.03 11.36 3.08
C ILE A 185 20.92 10.87 1.95
N ASP A 186 21.39 9.64 2.03
CA ASP A 186 22.29 9.02 1.05
C ASP A 186 21.54 8.49 -0.19
N ALA A 187 20.21 8.50 -0.18
CA ALA A 187 19.41 8.03 -1.30
C ALA A 187 19.55 8.95 -2.53
N PRO A 188 19.79 8.41 -3.73
CA PRO A 188 19.85 9.22 -4.94
C PRO A 188 18.48 9.82 -5.25
N TRP A 189 18.42 11.13 -5.46
CA TRP A 189 17.19 11.87 -5.78
C TRP A 189 16.53 11.43 -7.10
N ILE A 190 17.35 10.95 -8.03
CA ILE A 190 16.91 10.45 -9.35
C ILE A 190 17.55 9.10 -9.55
N GLY A 191 16.75 8.06 -9.64
CA GLY A 191 17.18 6.70 -9.92
C GLY A 191 16.29 6.03 -10.95
N LEU A 192 16.88 5.27 -11.87
CA LEU A 192 16.09 4.46 -12.80
C LEU A 192 15.47 3.26 -12.06
N PRO A 193 14.21 2.91 -12.32
CA PRO A 193 13.49 1.86 -11.60
C PRO A 193 14.13 0.46 -11.74
N PHE A 194 15.02 0.27 -12.70
CA PHE A 194 15.71 -1.00 -12.95
C PHE A 194 17.06 -1.14 -12.21
N GLN A 195 17.60 -0.06 -11.64
CA GLN A 195 18.88 -0.08 -10.92
C GLN A 195 18.74 -0.29 -9.41
N SER A 196 17.54 -0.24 -8.87
CA SER A 196 17.28 -0.14 -7.43
C SER A 196 17.12 -1.48 -6.68
N GLN A 197 17.50 -2.62 -7.26
CA GLN A 197 17.33 -3.90 -6.57
C GLN A 197 18.29 -4.15 -5.40
N ASN A 198 19.38 -3.37 -5.25
CA ASN A 198 20.43 -3.69 -4.29
C ASN A 198 20.62 -2.71 -3.12
N THR A 199 19.87 -1.61 -3.02
CA THR A 199 20.19 -0.56 -2.06
C THR A 199 19.12 -0.25 -1.00
N LEU A 200 17.92 -0.81 -1.08
CA LEU A 200 16.86 -0.54 -0.09
C LEU A 200 16.58 -1.70 0.87
N ILE A 201 17.33 -2.78 0.79
CA ILE A 201 17.25 -3.94 1.69
C ILE A 201 18.69 -4.31 2.09
N ARG A 202 19.37 -3.42 2.81
CA ARG A 202 20.51 -3.75 3.66
C ARG A 202 20.25 -3.19 5.04
#